data_edd747afb124e4f1dba2d82d263825ca
#
_entry.id   edd747afb124e4f1dba2d82d263825ca
#
_cell.length_a   1.000
_cell.length_b   1.000
_cell.length_c   1.000
_cell.angle_alpha   90.00
_cell.angle_beta   90.00
_cell.angle_gamma   90.00
#
_symmetry.space_group_name_H-M   'P 1'
#
loop_
_entity.id
_entity.type
_entity.pdbx_description
1 polymer ?
#
loop_
_entity_poly.entity_id
_entity_poly.type
_entity_poly.pdbx_seq_one_letter_code
_entity_poly.pdbx_strand_id
1 'polypeptide(L)'
;LALLGLNVTGVDITQPFLDAASETAQDEGVQIEFINKDMRVFSSRKKFDAAVNIYNSFGYCDRISDDIKILKKVNAALKKGGTFVLECISRETAVKYFTEGEWFERAGMTVLTEFKVQGAWEGLVSKWILIGKDGKRIEHEFVQRLYSAAELRDILCKECGFSSAQVLGGFCGEPYDQNAKTMVIVAKK
;
A
#
# COMPACT_ATOMS: atom_id res chain seq x y z
N LEU A 1 -3.83 -14.29 -5.66
CA LEU A 1 -5.31 -14.28 -5.66
C LEU A 1 -5.86 -14.97 -6.90
N ALA A 2 -5.43 -14.61 -8.11
CA ALA A 2 -5.87 -15.26 -9.34
C ALA A 2 -5.56 -16.76 -9.36
N LEU A 3 -4.37 -17.19 -8.90
CA LEU A 3 -3.99 -18.60 -8.72
C LEU A 3 -4.91 -19.36 -7.75
N LEU A 4 -5.63 -18.66 -6.89
CA LEU A 4 -6.65 -19.23 -6.00
C LEU A 4 -8.04 -19.25 -6.63
N GLY A 5 -8.16 -18.95 -7.94
CA GLY A 5 -9.42 -18.97 -8.68
C GLY A 5 -10.29 -17.73 -8.49
N LEU A 6 -9.77 -16.65 -7.90
CA LEU A 6 -10.51 -15.41 -7.75
C LEU A 6 -10.47 -14.56 -9.02
N ASN A 7 -11.58 -13.87 -9.33
CA ASN A 7 -11.60 -12.85 -10.37
C ASN A 7 -10.91 -11.58 -9.87
N VAL A 8 -9.76 -11.26 -10.43
CA VAL A 8 -8.90 -10.16 -9.99
C VAL A 8 -8.92 -9.02 -11.00
N THR A 9 -9.02 -7.79 -10.50
CA THR A 9 -8.77 -6.55 -11.24
C THR A 9 -7.65 -5.80 -10.55
N GLY A 10 -6.55 -5.55 -11.25
CA GLY A 10 -5.43 -4.73 -10.80
C GLY A 10 -5.56 -3.29 -11.29
N VAL A 11 -5.30 -2.33 -10.42
CA VAL A 11 -5.34 -0.89 -10.75
C VAL A 11 -4.02 -0.27 -10.35
N ASP A 12 -3.32 0.32 -11.29
CA ASP A 12 -2.09 1.08 -11.04
C ASP A 12 -2.00 2.26 -12.00
N ILE A 13 -1.32 3.32 -11.61
CA ILE A 13 -1.06 4.49 -12.45
C ILE A 13 0.14 4.26 -13.38
N THR A 14 1.02 3.32 -13.03
CA THR A 14 2.31 3.08 -13.68
C THR A 14 2.18 2.00 -14.72
N GLN A 15 2.09 2.39 -16.00
CA GLN A 15 1.92 1.42 -17.11
C GLN A 15 3.00 0.33 -17.14
N PRO A 16 4.30 0.60 -16.99
CA PRO A 16 5.31 -0.46 -16.94
C PRO A 16 5.08 -1.53 -15.86
N PHE A 17 4.48 -1.18 -14.73
CA PHE A 17 4.14 -2.17 -13.69
C PHE A 17 2.98 -3.06 -14.12
N LEU A 18 2.00 -2.50 -14.83
CA LEU A 18 0.89 -3.27 -15.39
C LEU A 18 1.34 -4.19 -16.51
N ASP A 19 2.27 -3.75 -17.35
CA ASP A 19 2.86 -4.56 -18.43
C ASP A 19 3.59 -5.77 -17.84
N ALA A 20 4.48 -5.58 -16.87
CA ALA A 20 5.19 -6.64 -16.17
C ALA A 20 4.22 -7.59 -15.42
N ALA A 21 3.17 -7.05 -14.79
CA ALA A 21 2.14 -7.85 -14.14
C ALA A 21 1.34 -8.68 -15.14
N SER A 22 1.09 -8.14 -16.34
CA SER A 22 0.41 -8.86 -17.43
C SER A 22 1.26 -10.01 -17.96
N GLU A 23 2.56 -9.81 -18.16
CA GLU A 23 3.50 -10.87 -18.55
C GLU A 23 3.52 -11.97 -17.48
N THR A 24 3.66 -11.62 -16.21
CA THR A 24 3.62 -12.59 -15.11
C THR A 24 2.30 -13.35 -15.08
N ALA A 25 1.17 -12.71 -15.31
CA ALA A 25 -0.14 -13.37 -15.34
C ALA A 25 -0.25 -14.38 -16.51
N GLN A 26 0.35 -14.05 -17.66
CA GLN A 26 0.43 -14.97 -18.81
C GLN A 26 1.30 -16.19 -18.51
N ASP A 27 2.48 -15.96 -17.92
CA ASP A 27 3.42 -17.04 -17.55
C ASP A 27 2.80 -18.00 -16.53
N GLU A 28 2.01 -17.47 -15.59
CA GLU A 28 1.29 -18.25 -14.57
C GLU A 28 -0.03 -18.85 -15.09
N GLY A 29 -0.43 -18.57 -16.34
CA GLY A 29 -1.65 -19.10 -16.96
C GLY A 29 -2.94 -18.58 -16.32
N VAL A 30 -2.93 -17.39 -15.73
CA VAL A 30 -4.09 -16.77 -15.08
C VAL A 30 -4.57 -15.54 -15.82
N GLN A 31 -5.89 -15.25 -15.71
CA GLN A 31 -6.48 -14.05 -16.29
C GLN A 31 -6.70 -12.99 -15.22
N ILE A 32 -6.16 -11.80 -15.44
CA ILE A 32 -6.33 -10.63 -14.57
C ILE A 32 -6.69 -9.43 -15.47
N GLU A 33 -7.72 -8.69 -15.06
CA GLU A 33 -8.05 -7.40 -15.69
C GLU A 33 -7.10 -6.33 -15.12
N PHE A 34 -6.29 -5.68 -15.97
CA PHE A 34 -5.43 -4.58 -15.55
C PHE A 34 -5.97 -3.24 -16.07
N ILE A 35 -6.03 -2.24 -15.18
CA ILE A 35 -6.56 -0.91 -15.47
C ILE A 35 -5.49 0.13 -15.12
N ASN A 36 -4.97 0.83 -16.13
CA ASN A 36 -4.09 1.97 -15.92
C ASN A 36 -4.91 3.18 -15.47
N LYS A 37 -4.91 3.44 -14.17
CA LYS A 37 -5.67 4.56 -13.61
C LYS A 37 -5.15 4.98 -12.24
N ASP A 38 -5.22 6.28 -11.99
CA ASP A 38 -4.99 6.86 -10.67
C ASP A 38 -6.10 6.43 -9.69
N MET A 39 -5.73 5.88 -8.54
CA MET A 39 -6.66 5.46 -7.49
C MET A 39 -7.55 6.59 -6.98
N ARG A 40 -7.09 7.85 -7.03
CA ARG A 40 -7.85 9.03 -6.60
C ARG A 40 -9.10 9.29 -7.45
N VAL A 41 -9.08 8.83 -8.69
CA VAL A 41 -10.18 9.02 -9.65
C VAL A 41 -10.77 7.70 -10.14
N PHE A 42 -10.29 6.58 -9.65
CA PHE A 42 -10.82 5.27 -10.03
C PHE A 42 -12.31 5.17 -9.70
N SER A 43 -13.08 4.62 -10.64
CA SER A 43 -14.48 4.27 -10.45
C SER A 43 -14.81 3.05 -11.30
N SER A 44 -15.63 2.16 -10.79
CA SER A 44 -16.11 0.99 -11.51
C SER A 44 -17.61 0.84 -11.36
N ARG A 45 -18.29 0.46 -12.47
CA ARG A 45 -19.69 0.02 -12.42
C ARG A 45 -19.82 -1.36 -11.77
N LYS A 46 -18.84 -2.24 -12.03
CA LYS A 46 -18.70 -3.53 -11.37
C LYS A 46 -18.35 -3.30 -9.89
N LYS A 47 -19.00 -4.02 -8.99
CA LYS A 47 -18.72 -3.97 -7.57
C LYS A 47 -17.96 -5.23 -7.16
N PHE A 48 -17.02 -5.04 -6.24
CA PHE A 48 -16.09 -6.06 -5.79
C PHE A 48 -16.51 -6.61 -4.42
N ASP A 49 -16.27 -7.90 -4.20
CA ASP A 49 -16.48 -8.54 -2.90
C ASP A 49 -15.39 -8.13 -1.90
N ALA A 50 -14.18 -7.92 -2.42
CA ALA A 50 -13.03 -7.45 -1.64
C ALA A 50 -12.16 -6.49 -2.45
N ALA A 51 -11.42 -5.65 -1.73
CA ALA A 51 -10.33 -4.85 -2.25
C ALA A 51 -9.11 -5.02 -1.34
N VAL A 52 -7.92 -5.01 -1.92
CA VAL A 52 -6.66 -5.08 -1.18
C VAL A 52 -5.73 -3.95 -1.61
N ASN A 53 -5.05 -3.35 -0.66
CA ASN A 53 -3.94 -2.43 -0.87
C ASN A 53 -2.86 -2.84 0.14
N ILE A 54 -1.81 -3.49 -0.34
CA ILE A 54 -0.80 -4.16 0.47
C ILE A 54 0.60 -3.77 -0.01
N TYR A 55 1.63 -4.26 0.70
CA TYR A 55 3.04 -3.93 0.44
C TYR A 55 3.32 -2.43 0.52
N ASN A 56 2.73 -1.80 1.55
CA ASN A 56 2.99 -0.40 1.86
C ASN A 56 2.63 0.58 0.72
N SER A 57 1.59 0.29 -0.07
CA SER A 57 1.18 1.11 -1.23
C SER A 57 0.20 2.24 -0.87
N PHE A 58 0.26 2.78 0.36
CA PHE A 58 -0.62 3.85 0.84
C PHE A 58 0.16 4.95 1.57
N GLY A 59 -0.34 6.19 1.49
CA GLY A 59 0.26 7.34 2.19
C GLY A 59 1.23 8.17 1.34
N TYR A 60 1.24 8.01 0.01
CA TYR A 60 2.16 8.71 -0.89
C TYR A 60 1.57 9.98 -1.54
N CYS A 61 0.34 10.36 -1.21
CA CYS A 61 -0.24 11.59 -1.72
C CYS A 61 0.30 12.81 -0.96
N ASP A 62 0.52 13.93 -1.66
CA ASP A 62 0.98 15.17 -1.05
C ASP A 62 0.00 15.68 0.02
N ARG A 63 -1.31 15.50 -0.21
CA ARG A 63 -2.36 15.96 0.69
C ARG A 63 -3.11 14.80 1.32
N ILE A 64 -3.36 14.87 2.61
CA ILE A 64 -4.19 13.90 3.36
C ILE A 64 -5.60 13.75 2.74
N SER A 65 -6.15 14.81 2.16
CA SER A 65 -7.45 14.77 1.47
C SER A 65 -7.45 13.84 0.27
N ASP A 66 -6.32 13.63 -0.38
CA ASP A 66 -6.20 12.71 -1.52
C ASP A 66 -6.08 11.26 -1.04
N ASP A 67 -5.38 11.00 0.08
CA ASP A 67 -5.38 9.68 0.73
C ASP A 67 -6.81 9.28 1.15
N ILE A 68 -7.55 10.20 1.81
CA ILE A 68 -8.95 9.98 2.19
C ILE A 68 -9.84 9.73 0.96
N LYS A 69 -9.59 10.45 -0.14
CA LYS A 69 -10.32 10.26 -1.40
C LYS A 69 -10.10 8.86 -1.98
N ILE A 70 -8.87 8.32 -1.92
CA ILE A 70 -8.57 6.93 -2.29
C ILE A 70 -9.44 5.97 -1.48
N LEU A 71 -9.44 6.11 -0.15
CA LEU A 71 -10.21 5.23 0.74
C LEU A 71 -11.72 5.30 0.46
N LYS A 72 -12.26 6.49 0.17
CA LYS A 72 -13.65 6.67 -0.26
C LYS A 72 -13.94 5.98 -1.61
N LYS A 73 -12.99 6.01 -2.55
CA LYS A 73 -13.10 5.32 -3.84
C LYS A 73 -13.11 3.80 -3.67
N VAL A 74 -12.27 3.27 -2.79
CA VAL A 74 -12.27 1.85 -2.43
C VAL A 74 -13.62 1.46 -1.85
N ASN A 75 -14.13 2.18 -0.85
CA ASN A 75 -15.45 1.92 -0.29
C ASN A 75 -16.53 1.95 -1.38
N ALA A 76 -16.53 2.97 -2.25
CA ALA A 76 -17.50 3.08 -3.33
C ALA A 76 -17.44 1.91 -4.33
N ALA A 77 -16.28 1.30 -4.55
CA ALA A 77 -16.10 0.16 -5.44
C ALA A 77 -16.57 -1.17 -4.83
N LEU A 78 -16.64 -1.29 -3.51
CA LEU A 78 -17.07 -2.49 -2.81
C LEU A 78 -18.59 -2.70 -2.86
N LYS A 79 -19.03 -3.96 -2.84
CA LYS A 79 -20.41 -4.37 -2.54
C LYS A 79 -20.75 -4.05 -1.08
N LYS A 80 -22.02 -4.00 -0.72
CA LYS A 80 -22.47 -3.96 0.67
C LYS A 80 -21.97 -5.23 1.38
N GLY A 81 -21.35 -5.07 2.56
CA GLY A 81 -20.68 -6.16 3.28
C GLY A 81 -19.31 -6.57 2.73
N GLY A 82 -18.83 -5.92 1.67
CA GLY A 82 -17.52 -6.16 1.08
C GLY A 82 -16.38 -5.81 2.04
N THR A 83 -15.22 -6.41 1.82
CA THR A 83 -14.05 -6.29 2.69
C THR A 83 -12.95 -5.48 2.03
N PHE A 84 -12.33 -4.57 2.78
CA PHE A 84 -11.09 -3.92 2.39
C PHE A 84 -9.95 -4.36 3.32
N VAL A 85 -8.86 -4.80 2.75
CA VAL A 85 -7.62 -5.11 3.47
C VAL A 85 -6.57 -4.09 3.07
N LEU A 86 -6.12 -3.31 4.04
CA LEU A 86 -5.05 -2.33 3.89
C LEU A 86 -3.85 -2.76 4.74
N GLU A 87 -2.68 -2.84 4.12
CA GLU A 87 -1.43 -3.05 4.84
C GLU A 87 -0.47 -1.92 4.54
N CYS A 88 0.04 -1.29 5.57
CA CYS A 88 1.09 -0.28 5.48
C CYS A 88 1.85 -0.15 6.80
N ILE A 89 3.01 0.49 6.72
CA ILE A 89 3.73 0.90 7.92
C ILE A 89 2.90 1.95 8.69
N SER A 90 2.71 1.75 9.97
CA SER A 90 2.11 2.74 10.86
C SER A 90 3.17 3.64 11.48
N ARG A 91 2.74 4.74 12.11
CA ARG A 91 3.63 5.59 12.90
C ARG A 91 4.31 4.80 14.02
N GLU A 92 3.57 3.92 14.70
CA GLU A 92 4.08 3.09 15.80
C GLU A 92 5.14 2.10 15.33
N THR A 93 4.90 1.43 14.20
CA THR A 93 5.88 0.48 13.64
C THR A 93 7.07 1.20 13.02
N ALA A 94 6.87 2.37 12.40
CA ALA A 94 7.96 3.19 11.89
C ALA A 94 8.91 3.65 12.99
N VAL A 95 8.36 4.13 14.12
CA VAL A 95 9.18 4.52 15.29
C VAL A 95 9.96 3.32 15.84
N LYS A 96 9.30 2.16 15.95
CA LYS A 96 9.90 0.95 16.53
C LYS A 96 11.05 0.41 15.70
N TYR A 97 10.94 0.43 14.39
CA TYR A 97 11.91 -0.17 13.46
C TYR A 97 12.74 0.86 12.70
N PHE A 98 12.75 2.10 13.16
CA PHE A 98 13.46 3.17 12.47
C PHE A 98 14.96 2.85 12.36
N THR A 99 15.48 3.06 11.16
CA THR A 99 16.90 3.12 10.87
C THR A 99 17.18 4.35 10.00
N GLU A 100 18.37 4.94 10.11
CA GLU A 100 18.74 6.08 9.26
C GLU A 100 19.05 5.67 7.82
N GLY A 101 19.31 4.39 7.60
CA GLY A 101 19.57 3.83 6.29
C GLY A 101 20.05 2.39 6.37
N GLU A 102 20.00 1.75 5.23
CA GLU A 102 20.48 0.38 5.02
C GLU A 102 21.00 0.21 3.60
N TRP A 103 21.66 -0.90 3.34
CA TRP A 103 22.03 -1.28 1.98
C TRP A 103 21.77 -2.77 1.77
N PHE A 104 21.45 -3.12 0.53
CA PHE A 104 21.23 -4.50 0.12
C PHE A 104 21.48 -4.65 -1.38
N GLU A 105 21.59 -5.89 -1.85
CA GLU A 105 21.63 -6.19 -3.28
C GLU A 105 20.27 -6.67 -3.79
N ARG A 106 19.84 -6.13 -4.93
CA ARG A 106 18.59 -6.53 -5.58
C ARG A 106 18.72 -6.40 -7.09
N ALA A 107 18.29 -7.44 -7.82
CA ALA A 107 18.32 -7.48 -9.29
C ALA A 107 19.68 -7.11 -9.90
N GLY A 108 20.78 -7.48 -9.26
CA GLY A 108 22.15 -7.21 -9.70
C GLY A 108 22.60 -5.76 -9.52
N MET A 109 21.87 -4.97 -8.76
CA MET A 109 22.22 -3.61 -8.35
C MET A 109 22.49 -3.56 -6.85
N THR A 110 23.39 -2.69 -6.43
CA THR A 110 23.51 -2.27 -5.02
C THR A 110 22.50 -1.17 -4.75
N VAL A 111 21.67 -1.36 -3.75
CA VAL A 111 20.65 -0.39 -3.31
C VAL A 111 21.07 0.15 -1.95
N LEU A 112 21.19 1.48 -1.86
CA LEU A 112 21.34 2.18 -0.59
C LEU A 112 20.05 2.95 -0.33
N THR A 113 19.62 2.97 0.92
CA THR A 113 18.46 3.74 1.37
C THR A 113 18.86 4.67 2.49
N GLU A 114 18.30 5.88 2.47
CA GLU A 114 18.42 6.85 3.57
C GLU A 114 16.99 7.20 4.01
N PHE A 115 16.78 7.22 5.33
CA PHE A 115 15.48 7.55 5.90
C PHE A 115 15.59 8.75 6.83
N LYS A 116 14.63 9.68 6.73
CA LYS A 116 14.52 10.85 7.61
C LYS A 116 13.09 11.02 8.08
N VAL A 117 12.92 11.35 9.34
CA VAL A 117 11.61 11.66 9.91
C VAL A 117 11.18 13.05 9.43
N GLN A 118 9.96 13.17 8.95
CA GLN A 118 9.31 14.43 8.62
C GLN A 118 8.35 14.84 9.74
N GLY A 119 8.47 16.10 10.20
CA GLY A 119 7.62 16.64 11.25
C GLY A 119 7.74 15.85 12.56
N ALA A 120 6.64 15.71 13.28
CA ALA A 120 6.55 14.92 14.50
C ALA A 120 6.14 13.46 14.19
N TRP A 121 6.89 12.77 13.33
CA TRP A 121 6.54 11.45 12.79
C TRP A 121 5.28 11.47 11.91
N GLU A 122 5.04 12.56 11.22
CA GLU A 122 3.93 12.70 10.28
C GLU A 122 4.22 12.01 8.96
N GLY A 123 5.51 11.90 8.61
CA GLY A 123 5.97 11.23 7.40
C GLY A 123 7.38 10.66 7.55
N LEU A 124 7.71 9.79 6.61
CA LEU A 124 9.04 9.24 6.40
C LEU A 124 9.52 9.65 5.01
N VAL A 125 10.59 10.45 4.96
CA VAL A 125 11.32 10.73 3.72
C VAL A 125 12.22 9.55 3.44
N SER A 126 12.09 8.96 2.27
CA SER A 126 12.90 7.82 1.83
C SER A 126 13.66 8.20 0.58
N LYS A 127 14.99 8.12 0.63
CA LYS A 127 15.86 8.29 -0.53
C LYS A 127 16.46 6.95 -0.90
N TRP A 128 16.27 6.54 -2.14
CA TRP A 128 16.79 5.31 -2.71
C TRP A 128 17.86 5.63 -3.74
N ILE A 129 19.01 4.99 -3.62
CA ILE A 129 20.15 5.15 -4.51
C ILE A 129 20.49 3.77 -5.07
N LEU A 130 20.24 3.57 -6.36
CA LEU A 130 20.52 2.34 -7.07
C LEU A 130 21.80 2.48 -7.87
N ILE A 131 22.75 1.56 -7.68
CA ILE A 131 24.04 1.56 -8.38
C ILE A 131 24.14 0.27 -9.17
N GLY A 132 24.17 0.40 -10.49
CA GLY A 132 24.36 -0.71 -11.43
C GLY A 132 25.81 -1.21 -11.45
N LYS A 133 26.04 -2.41 -11.99
CA LYS A 133 27.39 -2.98 -12.17
C LYS A 133 28.28 -2.13 -13.11
N ASP A 134 27.67 -1.35 -13.98
CA ASP A 134 28.32 -0.38 -14.87
C ASP A 134 28.65 0.95 -14.17
N GLY A 135 28.39 1.07 -12.87
CA GLY A 135 28.59 2.28 -12.09
C GLY A 135 27.48 3.33 -12.28
N LYS A 136 26.47 3.08 -13.12
CA LYS A 136 25.34 4.00 -13.30
C LYS A 136 24.56 4.13 -11.99
N ARG A 137 24.31 5.37 -11.59
CA ARG A 137 23.58 5.74 -10.36
C ARG A 137 22.22 6.34 -10.72
N ILE A 138 21.18 5.84 -10.06
CA ILE A 138 19.82 6.36 -10.14
C ILE A 138 19.38 6.71 -8.73
N GLU A 139 18.86 7.91 -8.53
CA GLU A 139 18.35 8.36 -7.24
C GLU A 139 16.86 8.65 -7.33
N HIS A 140 16.13 8.25 -6.29
CA HIS A 140 14.71 8.54 -6.17
C HIS A 140 14.39 8.88 -4.70
N GLU A 141 13.67 9.99 -4.50
CA GLU A 141 13.23 10.43 -3.17
C GLU A 141 11.71 10.55 -3.17
N PHE A 142 11.10 10.09 -2.10
CA PHE A 142 9.67 10.19 -1.88
C PHE A 142 9.35 10.31 -0.41
N VAL A 143 8.16 10.78 -0.11
CA VAL A 143 7.64 10.89 1.25
C VAL A 143 6.45 9.97 1.39
N GLN A 144 6.45 9.16 2.45
CA GLN A 144 5.28 8.41 2.85
C GLN A 144 4.71 9.01 4.14
N ARG A 145 3.41 9.35 4.12
CA ARG A 145 2.69 9.79 5.32
C ARG A 145 2.49 8.61 6.27
N LEU A 146 2.79 8.85 7.53
CA LEU A 146 2.63 7.87 8.59
C LEU A 146 1.34 8.16 9.37
N TYR A 147 0.42 7.23 9.31
CA TYR A 147 -0.79 7.21 10.12
C TYR A 147 -0.58 6.38 11.39
N SER A 148 -1.12 6.79 12.52
CA SER A 148 -1.30 5.85 13.63
C SER A 148 -2.42 4.86 13.33
N ALA A 149 -2.40 3.71 13.97
CA ALA A 149 -3.43 2.69 13.80
C ALA A 149 -4.82 3.20 14.19
N ALA A 150 -4.91 3.96 15.27
CA ALA A 150 -6.16 4.54 15.73
C ALA A 150 -6.68 5.61 14.77
N GLU A 151 -5.80 6.49 14.26
CA GLU A 151 -6.14 7.55 13.31
C GLU A 151 -6.69 6.96 12.01
N LEU A 152 -6.01 5.98 11.41
CA LEU A 152 -6.45 5.40 10.15
C LEU A 152 -7.74 4.59 10.28
N ARG A 153 -7.91 3.86 11.39
CA ARG A 153 -9.19 3.21 11.72
C ARG A 153 -10.34 4.22 11.81
N ASP A 154 -10.11 5.35 12.47
CA ASP A 154 -11.12 6.40 12.65
C ASP A 154 -11.47 7.06 11.30
N ILE A 155 -10.48 7.35 10.45
CA ILE A 155 -10.69 7.86 9.09
C ILE A 155 -11.55 6.89 8.28
N LEU A 156 -11.24 5.59 8.29
CA LEU A 156 -12.02 4.58 7.58
C LEU A 156 -13.49 4.56 8.03
N CYS A 157 -13.75 4.54 9.34
CA CYS A 157 -15.10 4.42 9.86
C CYS A 157 -15.88 5.75 9.83
N LYS A 158 -15.26 6.87 10.21
CA LYS A 158 -15.97 8.14 10.38
C LYS A 158 -16.06 8.95 9.08
N GLU A 159 -15.06 8.83 8.20
CA GLU A 159 -14.99 9.67 7.00
C GLU A 159 -15.20 8.90 5.68
N CYS A 160 -14.82 7.61 5.64
CA CYS A 160 -14.83 6.82 4.40
C CYS A 160 -16.01 5.86 4.28
N GLY A 161 -16.89 5.76 5.30
CA GLY A 161 -18.13 5.01 5.24
C GLY A 161 -18.00 3.50 5.43
N PHE A 162 -16.90 3.04 6.04
CA PHE A 162 -16.78 1.65 6.50
C PHE A 162 -17.54 1.47 7.82
N SER A 163 -18.28 0.36 7.95
CA SER A 163 -19.07 0.06 9.14
C SER A 163 -18.22 -0.40 10.33
N SER A 164 -17.06 -0.99 10.05
CA SER A 164 -16.08 -1.40 11.06
C SER A 164 -14.69 -1.50 10.44
N ALA A 165 -13.65 -1.37 11.29
CA ALA A 165 -12.27 -1.59 10.91
C ALA A 165 -11.51 -2.22 12.08
N GLN A 166 -11.01 -3.43 11.89
CA GLN A 166 -10.17 -4.15 12.84
C GLN A 166 -8.71 -3.93 12.47
N VAL A 167 -7.86 -3.64 13.46
CA VAL A 167 -6.42 -3.49 13.27
C VAL A 167 -5.71 -4.72 13.80
N LEU A 168 -4.80 -5.26 12.98
CA LEU A 168 -4.01 -6.46 13.24
C LEU A 168 -2.52 -6.13 13.09
N GLY A 169 -1.67 -6.88 13.78
CA GLY A 169 -0.20 -6.75 13.75
C GLY A 169 0.49 -7.55 12.65
N GLY A 170 -0.30 -8.26 11.82
CA GLY A 170 0.16 -9.08 10.72
C GLY A 170 -0.99 -9.76 9.99
N PHE A 171 -0.66 -10.54 8.94
CA PHE A 171 -1.67 -11.17 8.07
C PHE A 171 -2.29 -12.45 8.65
N CYS A 172 -1.70 -13.03 9.69
CA CYS A 172 -2.21 -14.26 10.32
C CYS A 172 -3.14 -13.99 11.52
N GLY A 173 -3.57 -12.73 11.71
CA GLY A 173 -4.48 -12.36 12.79
C GLY A 173 -3.77 -11.97 14.08
N GLU A 174 -2.48 -11.71 14.04
CA GLU A 174 -1.70 -11.28 15.20
C GLU A 174 -2.28 -9.98 15.80
N PRO A 175 -2.29 -9.84 17.13
CA PRO A 175 -2.76 -8.62 17.76
C PRO A 175 -1.86 -7.43 17.37
N TYR A 176 -2.46 -6.26 17.23
CA TYR A 176 -1.72 -5.03 17.03
C TYR A 176 -1.27 -4.48 18.39
N ASP A 177 -0.14 -4.96 18.86
CA ASP A 177 0.48 -4.59 20.13
C ASP A 177 1.97 -4.17 19.93
N GLN A 178 2.73 -4.13 21.01
CA GLN A 178 4.16 -3.77 20.99
C GLN A 178 5.01 -4.74 20.15
N ASN A 179 4.49 -5.92 19.78
CA ASN A 179 5.18 -6.90 18.95
C ASN A 179 4.83 -6.80 17.47
N ALA A 180 3.84 -5.98 17.12
CA ALA A 180 3.41 -5.80 15.73
C ALA A 180 4.59 -5.45 14.81
N LYS A 181 4.63 -6.08 13.64
CA LYS A 181 5.65 -5.85 12.61
C LYS A 181 5.16 -4.91 11.51
N THR A 182 3.88 -4.91 11.26
CA THR A 182 3.19 -4.05 10.31
C THR A 182 1.79 -3.73 10.80
N MET A 183 1.10 -2.84 10.16
CA MET A 183 -0.31 -2.56 10.42
C MET A 183 -1.15 -3.15 9.29
N VAL A 184 -1.99 -4.12 9.62
CA VAL A 184 -3.00 -4.66 8.70
C VAL A 184 -4.37 -4.23 9.20
N ILE A 185 -5.14 -3.55 8.35
CA ILE A 185 -6.52 -3.16 8.68
C ILE A 185 -7.48 -3.94 7.81
N VAL A 186 -8.44 -4.61 8.46
CA VAL A 186 -9.56 -5.30 7.81
C VAL A 186 -10.83 -4.49 8.06
N ALA A 187 -11.30 -3.79 7.03
CA ALA A 187 -12.48 -2.94 7.12
C ALA A 187 -13.67 -3.54 6.38
N LYS A 188 -14.88 -3.36 6.91
CA LYS A 188 -16.15 -3.81 6.32
C LYS A 188 -16.98 -2.61 5.86
N LYS A 189 -17.54 -2.72 4.65
CA LYS A 189 -18.49 -1.74 4.12
C LYS A 189 -19.90 -1.97 4.67
#